data_61cd7c097aa6422447f672f48f0e063f
#
_entry.id   61cd7c097aa6422447f672f48f0e063f
#
_cell.length_a   1.000
_cell.length_b   1.000
_cell.length_c   1.000
_cell.angle_alpha   90.00
_cell.angle_beta   90.00
_cell.angle_gamma   90.00
#
_symmetry.space_group_name_H-M   'P 1'
#
loop_
_entity.id
_entity.type
_entity.pdbx_description
1 polymer ?
#
loop_
_entity_poly.entity_id
_entity_poly.type
_entity_poly.pdbx_seq_one_letter_code
_entity_poly.pdbx_strand_id
1 'polypeptide(L)'
;MKLPLLLSLMLGLHLPLQAADQVVTLGDSLTYGYEGEFCFRITVPPAAGSSAGTYGDNMPATVRNWIETLSSTNYRNAHFDQGARVTFRLSFALLGGNTYTLFLRNRFNWAIPGLKVDQLREFVLGQKTFLQLLAADPDFAPLADALGNPLVSNFNQANQFNVTEMNTQITSNAERLVFFIGGNDVRGVYQSIYEGNPVGSFVDDFMADATAVLDHVRSKNPNIQLLVVAVPHIGITPDIKSTCPTDPVKTPRVTAMLQDLNARLEALAKQKGGGFADIFTPTLSLLDSSSYGIHGIPFANSGTATGDLDYLWLNGEFSANFHPNTNAQLVIANEIIRGFNKRYQTGIAPLSATEMLGNRLGKSAVQIDMSFANWMTGFGLSGQGENSDADGDGIKAGAEFALGLNPTLPDADQIASTRVSGGSQLELAYPKRLPSSTRFTLQATSSTGLAAPFTRIAPAPTIGSDGLYRARIPVTPGGRGFLRLESTLAP
;
A
#
# COMPACT_ATOMS: atom_id res chain seq x y z
N MET A 1 -16.28 63.48 28.80
CA MET A 1 -15.55 62.22 28.78
C MET A 1 -16.01 61.43 27.55
N LYS A 2 -15.19 61.34 26.51
CA LYS A 2 -15.46 60.55 25.28
C LYS A 2 -14.59 59.30 25.36
N LEU A 3 -15.21 58.13 25.41
CA LEU A 3 -14.56 56.83 25.32
C LEU A 3 -14.24 56.55 23.84
N PRO A 4 -13.03 56.13 23.47
CA PRO A 4 -12.76 55.64 22.11
C PRO A 4 -13.10 54.15 22.05
N LEU A 5 -13.93 53.79 21.07
CA LEU A 5 -14.26 52.45 20.68
C LEU A 5 -13.04 51.82 19.95
N LEU A 6 -12.34 50.89 20.58
CA LEU A 6 -11.29 50.13 19.92
C LEU A 6 -11.97 49.02 19.09
N LEU A 7 -12.04 49.21 17.78
CA LEU A 7 -12.46 48.17 16.82
C LEU A 7 -11.26 47.24 16.57
N SER A 8 -11.25 46.08 17.24
CA SER A 8 -10.25 45.04 16.98
C SER A 8 -10.56 44.34 15.66
N LEU A 9 -9.81 44.68 14.61
CA LEU A 9 -9.87 44.03 13.30
C LEU A 9 -9.17 42.68 13.42
N MET A 10 -9.91 41.59 13.70
CA MET A 10 -9.39 40.23 13.52
C MET A 10 -9.29 39.96 12.01
N LEU A 11 -8.13 40.20 11.42
CA LEU A 11 -7.78 39.57 10.14
C LEU A 11 -7.61 38.08 10.40
N GLY A 12 -8.68 37.30 10.21
CA GLY A 12 -8.56 35.85 10.06
C GLY A 12 -7.77 35.56 8.80
N LEU A 13 -6.51 35.20 8.96
CA LEU A 13 -5.73 34.54 7.90
C LEU A 13 -6.46 33.23 7.55
N HIS A 14 -7.38 33.29 6.59
CA HIS A 14 -7.85 32.11 5.90
C HIS A 14 -6.69 31.60 5.06
N LEU A 15 -5.84 30.74 5.65
CA LEU A 15 -5.00 29.86 4.84
C LEU A 15 -5.98 29.08 3.96
N PRO A 16 -5.83 29.09 2.64
CA PRO A 16 -6.65 28.24 1.79
C PRO A 16 -6.47 26.81 2.27
N LEU A 17 -7.57 26.11 2.62
CA LEU A 17 -7.52 24.68 2.82
C LEU A 17 -6.92 24.11 1.51
N GLN A 18 -5.74 23.54 1.61
CA GLN A 18 -5.13 22.85 0.46
C GLN A 18 -6.08 21.73 0.09
N ALA A 19 -6.51 21.69 -1.18
CA ALA A 19 -7.31 20.59 -1.69
C ALA A 19 -6.52 19.29 -1.50
N ALA A 20 -7.23 18.21 -1.19
CA ALA A 20 -6.59 16.90 -1.05
C ALA A 20 -5.99 16.47 -2.41
N ASP A 21 -4.81 15.84 -2.36
CA ASP A 21 -4.13 15.32 -3.55
C ASP A 21 -4.92 14.13 -4.12
N GLN A 22 -5.43 14.27 -5.33
CA GLN A 22 -6.21 13.24 -5.99
C GLN A 22 -5.31 12.16 -6.57
N VAL A 23 -5.65 10.90 -6.30
CA VAL A 23 -4.86 9.73 -6.72
C VAL A 23 -5.67 8.85 -7.65
N VAL A 24 -5.24 8.77 -8.92
CA VAL A 24 -5.74 7.76 -9.86
C VAL A 24 -5.06 6.42 -9.56
N THR A 25 -5.83 5.35 -9.51
CA THR A 25 -5.29 4.00 -9.39
C THR A 25 -5.65 3.16 -10.61
N LEU A 26 -4.65 2.44 -11.14
CA LEU A 26 -4.78 1.46 -12.22
C LEU A 26 -4.29 0.12 -11.69
N GLY A 27 -5.10 -0.92 -11.78
CA GLY A 27 -4.72 -2.22 -11.23
C GLY A 27 -5.82 -3.26 -11.28
N ASP A 28 -5.68 -4.25 -10.41
CA ASP A 28 -6.59 -5.38 -10.25
C ASP A 28 -7.33 -5.33 -8.90
N SER A 29 -7.80 -6.49 -8.41
CA SER A 29 -8.53 -6.63 -7.15
C SER A 29 -7.75 -6.13 -5.92
N LEU A 30 -6.43 -6.15 -5.93
CA LEU A 30 -5.61 -5.64 -4.81
C LEU A 30 -5.77 -4.13 -4.61
N THR A 31 -6.22 -3.42 -5.64
CA THR A 31 -6.39 -1.97 -5.68
C THR A 31 -7.85 -1.53 -5.80
N TYR A 32 -8.73 -2.38 -6.31
CA TYR A 32 -10.12 -2.03 -6.61
C TYR A 32 -10.90 -1.53 -5.39
N GLY A 33 -10.66 -2.09 -4.24
CA GLY A 33 -11.41 -1.83 -3.01
C GLY A 33 -12.33 -3.00 -2.65
N TYR A 34 -12.16 -3.51 -1.45
CA TYR A 34 -12.87 -4.73 -1.02
C TYR A 34 -14.38 -4.51 -0.91
N GLU A 35 -14.82 -3.32 -0.52
CA GLU A 35 -16.24 -2.98 -0.49
C GLU A 35 -16.87 -3.10 -1.89
N GLY A 36 -16.21 -2.62 -2.93
CA GLY A 36 -16.69 -2.73 -4.31
C GLY A 36 -16.68 -4.16 -4.83
N GLU A 37 -15.60 -4.91 -4.55
CA GLU A 37 -15.47 -6.29 -5.01
C GLU A 37 -16.54 -7.20 -4.42
N PHE A 38 -16.95 -6.99 -3.19
CA PHE A 38 -18.07 -7.68 -2.59
C PHE A 38 -19.37 -7.49 -3.38
N CYS A 39 -19.62 -6.30 -3.88
CA CYS A 39 -20.79 -6.01 -4.70
C CYS A 39 -20.81 -6.79 -6.02
N PHE A 40 -19.63 -7.10 -6.60
CA PHE A 40 -19.52 -7.85 -7.85
C PHE A 40 -19.73 -9.37 -7.71
N ARG A 41 -19.70 -9.91 -6.49
CA ARG A 41 -19.89 -11.36 -6.25
C ARG A 41 -21.33 -11.77 -6.02
N ILE A 42 -22.28 -10.88 -6.32
CA ILE A 42 -23.71 -11.21 -6.28
C ILE A 42 -24.01 -12.21 -7.40
N THR A 43 -24.38 -13.42 -7.03
CA THR A 43 -25.00 -14.37 -7.96
C THR A 43 -26.34 -13.80 -8.43
N VAL A 44 -26.56 -13.70 -9.73
CA VAL A 44 -27.80 -13.17 -10.33
C VAL A 44 -28.62 -14.32 -10.87
N PRO A 45 -29.94 -14.49 -10.48
CA PRO A 45 -30.55 -13.78 -9.35
C PRO A 45 -30.00 -14.23 -8.01
N PRO A 46 -29.97 -13.37 -6.98
CA PRO A 46 -29.57 -13.80 -5.65
C PRO A 46 -30.47 -14.94 -5.18
N ALA A 47 -29.88 -15.90 -4.46
CA ALA A 47 -30.62 -17.03 -3.94
C ALA A 47 -31.86 -16.54 -3.18
N ALA A 48 -33.00 -17.22 -3.35
CA ALA A 48 -34.24 -16.83 -2.71
C ALA A 48 -34.05 -16.71 -1.18
N GLY A 49 -34.31 -15.54 -0.63
CA GLY A 49 -34.10 -15.24 0.79
C GLY A 49 -32.77 -14.51 1.11
N SER A 50 -31.83 -14.38 0.16
CA SER A 50 -30.70 -13.49 0.31
C SER A 50 -31.11 -12.06 -0.07
N SER A 51 -30.85 -11.09 0.82
CA SER A 51 -30.93 -9.69 0.42
C SER A 51 -29.59 -9.31 -0.22
N ALA A 52 -29.60 -8.59 -1.35
CA ALA A 52 -28.34 -8.10 -1.94
C ALA A 52 -27.59 -7.12 -1.04
N GLY A 53 -28.27 -6.54 -0.04
CA GLY A 53 -27.64 -5.84 1.09
C GLY A 53 -26.71 -6.72 1.93
N THR A 54 -26.91 -8.04 1.93
CA THR A 54 -26.05 -8.95 2.71
C THR A 54 -24.64 -9.12 2.16
N TYR A 55 -24.36 -8.83 0.89
CA TYR A 55 -23.01 -8.97 0.35
C TYR A 55 -22.09 -7.79 0.76
N GLY A 56 -22.57 -6.56 0.69
CA GLY A 56 -21.84 -5.39 1.21
C GLY A 56 -21.87 -5.30 2.74
N ASP A 57 -22.97 -5.73 3.38
CA ASP A 57 -23.19 -5.68 4.80
C ASP A 57 -22.46 -6.77 5.59
N ASN A 58 -22.09 -7.88 4.95
CA ASN A 58 -21.34 -8.97 5.58
C ASN A 58 -19.82 -8.72 5.62
N MET A 59 -19.30 -7.72 4.90
CA MET A 59 -17.91 -7.35 5.08
C MET A 59 -17.75 -6.52 6.35
N PRO A 60 -16.99 -7.00 7.34
CA PRO A 60 -16.71 -6.20 8.52
C PRO A 60 -16.13 -4.84 8.12
N ALA A 61 -16.60 -3.76 8.75
CA ALA A 61 -16.10 -2.41 8.47
C ALA A 61 -14.58 -2.26 8.71
N THR A 62 -13.99 -3.22 9.42
CA THR A 62 -12.55 -3.33 9.68
C THR A 62 -11.76 -3.88 8.49
N VAL A 63 -12.39 -4.67 7.60
CA VAL A 63 -11.72 -5.25 6.41
C VAL A 63 -11.62 -4.20 5.32
N ARG A 64 -10.41 -3.78 5.00
CA ARG A 64 -10.11 -2.75 4.00
C ARG A 64 -8.80 -3.07 3.30
N ASN A 65 -8.73 -2.71 2.01
CA ASN A 65 -7.45 -2.74 1.31
C ASN A 65 -6.64 -1.45 1.57
N TRP A 66 -5.44 -1.37 0.98
CA TRP A 66 -4.50 -0.28 1.18
C TRP A 66 -5.08 1.09 0.81
N ILE A 67 -5.76 1.20 -0.34
CA ILE A 67 -6.29 2.48 -0.81
C ILE A 67 -7.53 2.92 -0.03
N GLU A 68 -8.42 2.00 0.35
CA GLU A 68 -9.56 2.29 1.23
C GLU A 68 -9.08 2.79 2.60
N THR A 69 -7.95 2.25 3.09
CA THR A 69 -7.35 2.73 4.32
C THR A 69 -6.75 4.11 4.15
N LEU A 70 -5.87 4.32 3.15
CA LEU A 70 -5.19 5.60 2.98
C LEU A 70 -6.13 6.74 2.62
N SER A 71 -7.18 6.48 1.85
CA SER A 71 -8.20 7.48 1.48
C SER A 71 -9.19 7.81 2.59
N SER A 72 -9.17 7.08 3.68
CA SER A 72 -10.03 7.38 4.85
C SER A 72 -9.59 8.66 5.55
N THR A 73 -10.57 9.47 6.01
CA THR A 73 -10.35 10.75 6.71
C THR A 73 -9.49 10.61 7.97
N ASN A 74 -9.47 9.43 8.58
CA ASN A 74 -8.68 9.16 9.79
C ASN A 74 -7.21 8.82 9.51
N TYR A 75 -6.80 8.72 8.22
CA TYR A 75 -5.46 8.30 7.84
C TYR A 75 -4.77 9.32 6.93
N ARG A 76 -4.72 9.08 5.61
CA ARG A 76 -3.90 9.88 4.68
C ARG A 76 -4.72 10.48 3.52
N ASN A 77 -6.03 10.72 3.73
CA ASN A 77 -6.91 11.20 2.67
C ASN A 77 -6.47 12.54 2.06
N ALA A 78 -5.75 13.36 2.80
CA ALA A 78 -5.16 14.58 2.25
C ALA A 78 -4.16 14.33 1.11
N HIS A 79 -3.62 13.10 1.03
CA HIS A 79 -2.62 12.68 0.05
C HIS A 79 -3.12 11.57 -0.89
N PHE A 80 -4.26 10.94 -0.56
CA PHE A 80 -4.80 9.78 -1.28
C PHE A 80 -6.32 9.93 -1.49
N ASP A 81 -6.77 11.10 -1.96
CA ASP A 81 -8.18 11.30 -2.28
C ASP A 81 -8.59 10.46 -3.51
N GLN A 82 -9.53 9.55 -3.29
CA GLN A 82 -10.11 8.71 -4.34
C GLN A 82 -11.40 9.30 -4.95
N GLY A 83 -11.79 10.50 -4.52
CA GLY A 83 -13.00 11.18 -4.98
C GLY A 83 -14.29 10.55 -4.49
N ALA A 84 -15.40 11.01 -5.05
CA ALA A 84 -16.73 10.59 -4.65
C ALA A 84 -16.99 9.11 -4.96
N ARG A 85 -17.90 8.51 -4.19
CA ARG A 85 -18.41 7.15 -4.42
C ARG A 85 -19.26 7.10 -5.68
N VAL A 86 -19.00 6.12 -6.53
CA VAL A 86 -19.79 5.79 -7.72
C VAL A 86 -20.63 4.57 -7.39
N THR A 87 -21.93 4.65 -7.67
CA THR A 87 -22.90 3.59 -7.38
C THR A 87 -23.72 3.24 -8.60
N PHE A 88 -24.31 2.06 -8.60
CA PHE A 88 -25.30 1.64 -9.59
C PHE A 88 -26.48 0.95 -8.89
N ARG A 89 -27.62 0.84 -9.60
CA ARG A 89 -28.77 0.09 -9.10
C ARG A 89 -28.88 -1.23 -9.86
N LEU A 90 -29.15 -2.27 -9.11
CA LEU A 90 -29.50 -3.59 -9.63
C LEU A 90 -30.93 -3.90 -9.18
N SER A 91 -31.82 -4.21 -10.15
CA SER A 91 -33.24 -4.43 -9.89
C SER A 91 -33.68 -5.79 -10.42
N PHE A 92 -34.29 -6.55 -9.54
CA PHE A 92 -34.91 -7.83 -9.87
C PHE A 92 -36.45 -7.71 -9.89
N ALA A 93 -36.97 -6.50 -10.13
CA ALA A 93 -38.42 -6.22 -10.09
C ALA A 93 -39.24 -7.13 -10.98
N LEU A 94 -38.72 -7.52 -12.17
CA LEU A 94 -39.40 -8.47 -13.07
C LEU A 94 -39.52 -9.89 -12.49
N LEU A 95 -38.73 -10.22 -11.48
CA LEU A 95 -38.74 -11.50 -10.76
C LEU A 95 -39.42 -11.39 -9.39
N GLY A 96 -40.11 -10.29 -9.13
CA GLY A 96 -40.78 -10.01 -7.85
C GLY A 96 -39.81 -9.61 -6.73
N GLY A 97 -38.59 -9.22 -7.08
CA GLY A 97 -37.53 -8.86 -6.13
C GLY A 97 -37.36 -7.34 -5.91
N ASN A 98 -36.47 -7.01 -5.02
CA ASN A 98 -36.17 -5.64 -4.63
C ASN A 98 -35.16 -4.96 -5.58
N THR A 99 -35.08 -3.65 -5.48
CA THR A 99 -34.03 -2.84 -6.12
C THR A 99 -32.97 -2.46 -5.07
N TYR A 100 -31.70 -2.64 -5.43
CA TYR A 100 -30.56 -2.36 -4.57
C TYR A 100 -29.66 -1.30 -5.18
N THR A 101 -29.16 -0.39 -4.35
CA THR A 101 -28.09 0.54 -4.75
C THR A 101 -26.78 -0.03 -4.26
N LEU A 102 -25.88 -0.33 -5.16
CA LEU A 102 -24.60 -0.98 -4.89
C LEU A 102 -23.46 -0.01 -5.13
N PHE A 103 -22.43 -0.10 -4.28
CA PHE A 103 -21.19 0.62 -4.49
C PHE A 103 -20.40 -0.04 -5.62
N LEU A 104 -19.91 0.74 -6.55
CA LEU A 104 -19.08 0.26 -7.64
C LEU A 104 -17.60 0.51 -7.34
N ARG A 105 -17.22 1.77 -7.24
CA ARG A 105 -15.84 2.22 -7.01
C ARG A 105 -15.81 3.64 -6.45
N ASN A 106 -14.67 4.10 -6.03
CA ASN A 106 -14.43 5.54 -5.90
C ASN A 106 -14.05 6.14 -7.26
N ARG A 107 -14.32 7.42 -7.45
CA ARG A 107 -14.28 8.07 -8.76
C ARG A 107 -12.91 8.00 -9.46
N PHE A 108 -11.83 8.06 -8.72
CA PHE A 108 -10.45 8.00 -9.23
C PHE A 108 -9.87 6.57 -9.21
N ASN A 109 -10.59 5.57 -8.70
CA ASN A 109 -10.17 4.18 -8.72
C ASN A 109 -10.61 3.50 -10.01
N TRP A 110 -9.69 3.20 -10.91
CA TRP A 110 -9.91 2.55 -12.20
C TRP A 110 -9.39 1.11 -12.23
N ALA A 111 -9.06 0.56 -11.07
CA ALA A 111 -8.74 -0.86 -10.96
C ALA A 111 -9.98 -1.72 -11.25
N ILE A 112 -9.76 -2.93 -11.75
CA ILE A 112 -10.82 -3.89 -12.10
C ILE A 112 -10.43 -5.27 -11.56
N PRO A 113 -11.29 -5.95 -10.76
CA PRO A 113 -10.99 -7.28 -10.24
C PRO A 113 -10.69 -8.29 -11.35
N GLY A 114 -9.75 -9.19 -11.12
CA GLY A 114 -9.37 -10.23 -12.07
C GLY A 114 -8.51 -9.77 -13.25
N LEU A 115 -8.30 -8.46 -13.41
CA LEU A 115 -7.65 -7.91 -14.60
C LEU A 115 -6.18 -8.36 -14.72
N LYS A 116 -5.77 -8.63 -15.95
CA LYS A 116 -4.37 -8.82 -16.36
C LYS A 116 -3.83 -7.56 -17.04
N VAL A 117 -2.52 -7.47 -17.19
CA VAL A 117 -1.87 -6.27 -17.74
C VAL A 117 -2.26 -6.00 -19.20
N ASP A 118 -2.41 -7.02 -20.03
CA ASP A 118 -2.87 -6.91 -21.41
C ASP A 118 -4.30 -6.33 -21.50
N GLN A 119 -5.19 -6.80 -20.63
CA GLN A 119 -6.57 -6.32 -20.52
C GLN A 119 -6.60 -4.87 -20.00
N LEU A 120 -5.74 -4.52 -19.02
CA LEU A 120 -5.61 -3.13 -18.56
C LEU A 120 -5.14 -2.21 -19.69
N ARG A 121 -4.16 -2.66 -20.52
CA ARG A 121 -3.74 -1.93 -21.71
C ARG A 121 -4.92 -1.71 -22.66
N GLU A 122 -5.69 -2.76 -22.97
CA GLU A 122 -6.85 -2.65 -23.87
C GLU A 122 -7.90 -1.66 -23.35
N PHE A 123 -8.13 -1.66 -22.03
CA PHE A 123 -9.02 -0.70 -21.39
C PHE A 123 -8.48 0.73 -21.45
N VAL A 124 -7.25 0.95 -21.01
CA VAL A 124 -6.62 2.29 -20.93
C VAL A 124 -6.51 2.94 -22.31
N LEU A 125 -6.23 2.13 -23.35
CA LEU A 125 -6.16 2.60 -24.74
C LEU A 125 -7.55 2.71 -25.42
N GLY A 126 -8.64 2.36 -24.72
CA GLY A 126 -10.00 2.43 -25.25
C GLY A 126 -10.31 1.36 -26.30
N GLN A 127 -9.56 0.26 -26.33
CA GLN A 127 -9.75 -0.85 -27.28
C GLN A 127 -10.87 -1.78 -26.82
N LYS A 128 -11.04 -1.96 -25.50
CA LYS A 128 -12.14 -2.70 -24.89
C LYS A 128 -12.83 -1.87 -23.81
N THR A 129 -14.10 -2.10 -23.66
CA THR A 129 -14.92 -1.51 -22.61
C THR A 129 -14.88 -2.39 -21.36
N PHE A 130 -15.24 -1.83 -20.21
CA PHE A 130 -15.34 -2.57 -18.97
C PHE A 130 -16.23 -3.83 -19.08
N LEU A 131 -17.43 -3.71 -19.69
CA LEU A 131 -18.32 -4.86 -19.87
C LEU A 131 -17.73 -5.93 -20.81
N GLN A 132 -16.98 -5.55 -21.84
CA GLN A 132 -16.29 -6.50 -22.70
C GLN A 132 -15.17 -7.25 -21.98
N LEU A 133 -14.47 -6.59 -21.07
CA LEU A 133 -13.45 -7.23 -20.24
C LEU A 133 -14.09 -8.20 -19.25
N LEU A 134 -15.18 -7.78 -18.58
CA LEU A 134 -15.91 -8.63 -17.64
C LEU A 134 -16.50 -9.86 -18.32
N ALA A 135 -17.09 -9.69 -19.53
CA ALA A 135 -17.69 -10.78 -20.29
C ALA A 135 -16.66 -11.80 -20.82
N ALA A 136 -15.38 -11.41 -20.91
CA ALA A 136 -14.31 -12.32 -21.32
C ALA A 136 -13.89 -13.29 -20.21
N ASP A 137 -14.22 -13.00 -18.95
CA ASP A 137 -13.95 -13.88 -17.82
C ASP A 137 -15.20 -14.74 -17.53
N PRO A 138 -15.09 -16.09 -17.58
CA PRO A 138 -16.23 -16.98 -17.34
C PRO A 138 -16.92 -16.76 -15.98
N ASP A 139 -16.16 -16.39 -14.96
CA ASP A 139 -16.68 -16.18 -13.59
C ASP A 139 -17.49 -14.88 -13.50
N PHE A 140 -17.20 -13.90 -14.35
CA PHE A 140 -17.86 -12.60 -14.39
C PHE A 140 -18.84 -12.39 -15.56
N ALA A 141 -18.87 -13.29 -16.55
CA ALA A 141 -19.73 -13.16 -17.70
C ALA A 141 -21.23 -13.00 -17.34
N PRO A 142 -21.81 -13.76 -16.37
CA PRO A 142 -23.20 -13.57 -15.97
C PRO A 142 -23.46 -12.18 -15.36
N LEU A 143 -22.48 -11.62 -14.67
CA LEU A 143 -22.58 -10.27 -14.13
C LEU A 143 -22.50 -9.21 -15.25
N ALA A 144 -21.64 -9.40 -16.25
CA ALA A 144 -21.54 -8.52 -17.40
C ALA A 144 -22.88 -8.44 -18.15
N ASP A 145 -23.55 -9.58 -18.35
CA ASP A 145 -24.87 -9.67 -18.96
C ASP A 145 -25.94 -8.91 -18.15
N ALA A 146 -25.93 -9.10 -16.82
CA ALA A 146 -26.85 -8.40 -15.91
C ALA A 146 -26.63 -6.89 -15.92
N LEU A 147 -25.38 -6.44 -15.87
CA LEU A 147 -25.01 -5.02 -15.90
C LEU A 147 -25.36 -4.38 -17.26
N GLY A 148 -25.22 -5.11 -18.35
CA GLY A 148 -25.56 -4.67 -19.70
C GLY A 148 -27.08 -4.61 -19.98
N ASN A 149 -27.89 -5.23 -19.14
CA ASN A 149 -29.35 -5.26 -19.33
C ASN A 149 -30.03 -4.06 -18.66
N PRO A 150 -30.61 -3.11 -19.42
CA PRO A 150 -31.25 -1.90 -18.87
C PRO A 150 -32.52 -2.19 -18.03
N LEU A 151 -33.11 -3.39 -18.17
CA LEU A 151 -34.25 -3.81 -17.35
C LEU A 151 -33.84 -4.30 -15.95
N VAL A 152 -32.58 -4.72 -15.80
CA VAL A 152 -32.04 -5.27 -14.55
C VAL A 152 -31.16 -4.27 -13.86
N SER A 153 -30.41 -3.46 -14.61
CA SER A 153 -29.42 -2.55 -14.07
C SER A 153 -29.52 -1.15 -14.69
N ASN A 154 -29.27 -0.12 -13.89
CA ASN A 154 -29.00 1.21 -14.40
C ASN A 154 -27.49 1.47 -14.60
N PHE A 155 -26.70 0.42 -14.72
CA PHE A 155 -25.28 0.54 -14.99
C PHE A 155 -25.08 1.27 -16.33
N ASN A 156 -24.50 2.45 -16.27
CA ASN A 156 -24.16 3.21 -17.45
C ASN A 156 -22.64 3.24 -17.57
N GLN A 157 -22.12 2.39 -18.45
CA GLN A 157 -20.69 2.26 -18.68
C GLN A 157 -20.03 3.60 -19.05
N ALA A 158 -20.72 4.44 -19.83
CA ALA A 158 -20.19 5.75 -20.21
C ALA A 158 -19.93 6.67 -19.01
N ASN A 159 -20.69 6.50 -17.92
CA ASN A 159 -20.55 7.31 -16.71
C ASN A 159 -19.77 6.62 -15.59
N GLN A 160 -19.62 5.29 -15.65
CA GLN A 160 -19.08 4.50 -14.54
C GLN A 160 -17.68 3.94 -14.79
N PHE A 161 -17.39 3.51 -16.03
CA PHE A 161 -16.06 3.10 -16.48
C PHE A 161 -15.74 3.70 -17.85
N ASN A 162 -15.73 5.03 -17.90
CA ASN A 162 -15.46 5.76 -19.14
C ASN A 162 -13.99 6.15 -19.23
N VAL A 163 -13.28 5.57 -20.19
CA VAL A 163 -11.85 5.84 -20.42
C VAL A 163 -11.58 7.34 -20.72
N THR A 164 -12.54 8.06 -21.29
CA THR A 164 -12.41 9.52 -21.52
C THR A 164 -12.41 10.28 -20.21
N GLU A 165 -13.24 9.88 -19.23
CA GLU A 165 -13.21 10.45 -17.88
C GLU A 165 -11.89 10.15 -17.18
N MET A 166 -11.41 8.90 -17.25
CA MET A 166 -10.11 8.52 -16.72
C MET A 166 -8.99 9.39 -17.28
N ASN A 167 -8.96 9.55 -18.60
CA ASN A 167 -7.98 10.38 -19.27
C ASN A 167 -8.06 11.85 -18.82
N THR A 168 -9.27 12.39 -18.64
CA THR A 168 -9.49 13.75 -18.12
C THR A 168 -8.96 13.88 -16.70
N GLN A 169 -9.21 12.89 -15.85
CA GLN A 169 -8.69 12.88 -14.49
C GLN A 169 -7.16 12.85 -14.46
N ILE A 170 -6.52 12.00 -15.26
CA ILE A 170 -5.07 11.95 -15.38
C ILE A 170 -4.51 13.28 -15.86
N THR A 171 -5.17 13.91 -16.85
CA THR A 171 -4.67 15.15 -17.46
C THR A 171 -4.82 16.37 -16.56
N SER A 172 -5.91 16.46 -15.79
CA SER A 172 -6.34 17.74 -15.21
C SER A 172 -6.52 17.73 -13.69
N ASN A 173 -6.69 16.57 -13.07
CA ASN A 173 -7.10 16.49 -11.67
C ASN A 173 -6.11 15.73 -10.78
N ALA A 174 -5.47 14.69 -11.29
CA ALA A 174 -4.66 13.83 -10.45
C ALA A 174 -3.24 14.37 -10.25
N GLU A 175 -2.82 14.48 -9.00
CA GLU A 175 -1.43 14.70 -8.59
C GLU A 175 -0.62 13.42 -8.66
N ARG A 176 -1.26 12.28 -8.39
CA ARG A 176 -0.60 10.98 -8.26
C ARG A 176 -1.31 9.90 -9.06
N LEU A 177 -0.51 8.92 -9.49
CA LEU A 177 -1.03 7.69 -10.09
C LEU A 177 -0.28 6.50 -9.52
N VAL A 178 -1.03 5.47 -9.08
CA VAL A 178 -0.49 4.17 -8.67
C VAL A 178 -0.85 3.13 -9.72
N PHE A 179 0.18 2.45 -10.25
CA PHE A 179 0.07 1.32 -11.16
C PHE A 179 0.43 0.05 -10.39
N PHE A 180 -0.59 -0.77 -10.09
CA PHE A 180 -0.44 -1.99 -9.27
C PHE A 180 -1.23 -3.14 -9.89
N ILE A 181 -0.55 -3.98 -10.68
CA ILE A 181 -1.12 -5.10 -11.44
C ILE A 181 -0.07 -6.20 -11.61
N GLY A 182 -0.50 -7.41 -11.93
CA GLY A 182 0.36 -8.53 -12.31
C GLY A 182 0.12 -9.79 -11.49
N GLY A 183 -0.62 -9.71 -10.39
CA GLY A 183 -0.96 -10.88 -9.60
C GLY A 183 -1.71 -11.94 -10.39
N ASN A 184 -2.68 -11.54 -11.20
CA ASN A 184 -3.47 -12.44 -12.06
C ASN A 184 -2.68 -12.97 -13.25
N ASP A 185 -1.75 -12.17 -13.79
CA ASP A 185 -0.84 -12.59 -14.86
C ASP A 185 0.02 -13.75 -14.39
N VAL A 186 0.70 -13.55 -13.24
CA VAL A 186 1.57 -14.55 -12.64
C VAL A 186 0.78 -15.79 -12.19
N ARG A 187 -0.43 -15.62 -11.64
CA ARG A 187 -1.31 -16.74 -11.27
C ARG A 187 -1.57 -17.65 -12.46
N GLY A 188 -1.78 -17.07 -13.65
CA GLY A 188 -2.05 -17.80 -14.88
C GLY A 188 -0.90 -18.69 -15.36
N VAL A 189 0.33 -18.38 -15.01
CA VAL A 189 1.55 -19.12 -15.45
C VAL A 189 2.30 -19.77 -14.29
N TYR A 190 1.88 -19.55 -13.04
CA TYR A 190 2.62 -19.96 -11.85
C TYR A 190 2.95 -21.44 -11.84
N GLN A 191 1.96 -22.30 -12.03
CA GLN A 191 2.14 -23.76 -12.02
C GLN A 191 3.09 -24.23 -13.14
N SER A 192 2.99 -23.63 -14.33
CA SER A 192 3.87 -23.99 -15.45
C SER A 192 5.33 -23.71 -15.12
N ILE A 193 5.62 -22.51 -14.59
CA ILE A 193 7.00 -22.13 -14.21
C ILE A 193 7.48 -22.99 -13.04
N TYR A 194 6.63 -23.23 -12.06
CA TYR A 194 6.92 -24.06 -10.90
C TYR A 194 7.33 -25.47 -11.34
N GLU A 195 6.61 -26.09 -12.27
CA GLU A 195 6.94 -27.41 -12.83
C GLU A 195 8.12 -27.39 -13.83
N GLY A 196 8.61 -26.22 -14.22
CA GLY A 196 9.72 -26.06 -15.18
C GLY A 196 9.29 -26.13 -16.62
N ASN A 197 8.00 -25.95 -16.90
CA ASN A 197 7.48 -25.86 -18.25
C ASN A 197 7.74 -24.47 -18.85
N PRO A 198 8.03 -24.37 -20.16
CA PRO A 198 8.23 -23.07 -20.80
C PRO A 198 6.94 -22.24 -20.81
N VAL A 199 7.07 -20.94 -20.57
CA VAL A 199 5.96 -19.97 -20.63
C VAL A 199 6.13 -18.93 -21.74
N GLY A 200 6.97 -19.25 -22.72
CA GLY A 200 7.21 -18.39 -23.89
C GLY A 200 7.78 -17.02 -23.51
N SER A 201 7.23 -15.98 -24.12
CA SER A 201 7.61 -14.57 -23.95
C SER A 201 6.91 -13.86 -22.77
N PHE A 202 6.38 -14.59 -21.79
CA PHE A 202 5.52 -14.05 -20.74
C PHE A 202 6.01 -12.74 -20.14
N VAL A 203 7.30 -12.67 -19.71
CA VAL A 203 7.86 -11.46 -19.11
C VAL A 203 7.97 -10.33 -20.13
N ASP A 204 8.36 -10.64 -21.37
CA ASP A 204 8.49 -9.64 -22.44
C ASP A 204 7.14 -9.07 -22.84
N ASP A 205 6.11 -9.91 -22.96
CA ASP A 205 4.74 -9.51 -23.29
C ASP A 205 4.16 -8.65 -22.17
N PHE A 206 4.32 -9.08 -20.91
CA PHE A 206 3.92 -8.28 -19.75
C PHE A 206 4.57 -6.90 -19.74
N MET A 207 5.88 -6.84 -19.99
CA MET A 207 6.61 -5.57 -20.00
C MET A 207 6.21 -4.66 -21.17
N ALA A 208 5.88 -5.24 -22.33
CA ALA A 208 5.38 -4.48 -23.48
C ALA A 208 4.02 -3.82 -23.14
N ASP A 209 3.12 -4.57 -22.52
CA ASP A 209 1.80 -4.09 -22.13
C ASP A 209 1.89 -3.03 -21.01
N ALA A 210 2.68 -3.27 -19.97
CA ALA A 210 2.96 -2.30 -18.91
C ALA A 210 3.56 -1.00 -19.46
N THR A 211 4.50 -1.13 -20.42
CA THR A 211 5.11 0.03 -21.08
C THR A 211 4.07 0.85 -21.83
N ALA A 212 3.19 0.21 -22.59
CA ALA A 212 2.14 0.90 -23.35
C ALA A 212 1.16 1.67 -22.43
N VAL A 213 0.78 1.08 -21.29
CA VAL A 213 -0.05 1.76 -20.28
C VAL A 213 0.66 2.99 -19.71
N LEU A 214 1.92 2.84 -19.29
CA LEU A 214 2.67 3.94 -18.69
C LEU A 214 3.03 5.04 -19.72
N ASP A 215 3.25 4.68 -20.97
CA ASP A 215 3.42 5.65 -22.07
C ASP A 215 2.14 6.45 -22.30
N HIS A 216 0.99 5.79 -22.29
CA HIS A 216 -0.29 6.47 -22.38
C HIS A 216 -0.48 7.46 -21.22
N VAL A 217 -0.24 7.04 -19.98
CA VAL A 217 -0.31 7.90 -18.80
C VAL A 217 0.58 9.13 -18.97
N ARG A 218 1.85 8.92 -19.36
CA ARG A 218 2.81 10.02 -19.58
C ARG A 218 2.42 10.93 -20.73
N SER A 219 1.77 10.41 -21.77
CA SER A 219 1.23 11.22 -22.86
C SER A 219 0.09 12.13 -22.42
N LYS A 220 -0.68 11.75 -21.39
CA LYS A 220 -1.77 12.53 -20.82
C LYS A 220 -1.27 13.54 -19.78
N ASN A 221 -0.35 13.14 -18.92
CA ASN A 221 0.24 14.01 -17.91
C ASN A 221 1.72 13.64 -17.68
N PRO A 222 2.66 14.38 -18.30
CA PRO A 222 4.09 14.12 -18.13
C PRO A 222 4.59 14.37 -16.71
N ASN A 223 3.87 15.15 -15.90
CA ASN A 223 4.27 15.59 -14.56
C ASN A 223 3.61 14.81 -13.43
N ILE A 224 2.66 13.92 -13.71
CA ILE A 224 1.98 13.14 -12.67
C ILE A 224 3.00 12.36 -11.83
N GLN A 225 2.84 12.35 -10.52
CA GLN A 225 3.66 11.55 -9.61
C GLN A 225 3.26 10.07 -9.80
N LEU A 226 4.00 9.37 -10.67
CA LEU A 226 3.76 7.97 -11.01
C LEU A 226 4.47 7.05 -10.01
N LEU A 227 3.75 6.08 -9.45
CA LEU A 227 4.30 4.99 -8.65
C LEU A 227 3.93 3.65 -9.28
N VAL A 228 4.92 2.82 -9.55
CA VAL A 228 4.75 1.42 -9.95
C VAL A 228 4.96 0.55 -8.74
N VAL A 229 4.08 -0.42 -8.51
CA VAL A 229 4.15 -1.35 -7.39
C VAL A 229 4.65 -2.70 -7.91
N ALA A 230 5.57 -3.31 -7.18
CA ALA A 230 6.11 -4.64 -7.49
C ALA A 230 5.00 -5.70 -7.51
N VAL A 231 5.17 -6.72 -8.33
CA VAL A 231 4.33 -7.93 -8.28
C VAL A 231 4.77 -8.78 -7.10
N PRO A 232 3.90 -9.08 -6.11
CA PRO A 232 4.25 -9.88 -4.96
C PRO A 232 4.54 -11.34 -5.34
N HIS A 233 5.25 -12.07 -4.50
CA HIS A 233 5.43 -13.51 -4.68
C HIS A 233 4.17 -14.26 -4.26
N ILE A 234 3.19 -14.43 -5.17
CA ILE A 234 1.88 -15.02 -4.87
C ILE A 234 1.94 -16.47 -4.35
N GLY A 235 3.08 -17.16 -4.48
CA GLY A 235 3.33 -18.47 -3.86
C GLY A 235 3.26 -18.49 -2.34
N ILE A 236 3.17 -17.31 -1.71
CA ILE A 236 2.91 -17.21 -0.26
C ILE A 236 1.45 -17.42 0.09
N THR A 237 0.53 -17.29 -0.87
CA THR A 237 -0.91 -17.40 -0.63
C THR A 237 -1.31 -18.86 -0.37
N PRO A 238 -2.26 -19.12 0.55
CA PRO A 238 -2.75 -20.48 0.76
C PRO A 238 -3.38 -21.11 -0.48
N ASP A 239 -3.98 -20.31 -1.36
CA ASP A 239 -4.53 -20.78 -2.65
C ASP A 239 -3.44 -21.42 -3.50
N ILE A 240 -2.35 -20.70 -3.77
CA ILE A 240 -1.24 -21.21 -4.59
C ILE A 240 -0.50 -22.36 -3.87
N LYS A 241 -0.26 -22.24 -2.55
CA LYS A 241 0.39 -23.32 -1.77
C LYS A 241 -0.37 -24.65 -1.79
N SER A 242 -1.70 -24.60 -2.00
CA SER A 242 -2.51 -25.82 -2.06
C SER A 242 -2.19 -26.69 -3.28
N THR A 243 -1.75 -26.08 -4.37
CA THR A 243 -1.41 -26.76 -5.64
C THR A 243 0.10 -26.76 -5.93
N CYS A 244 0.79 -25.74 -5.48
CA CYS A 244 2.23 -25.52 -5.66
C CYS A 244 2.88 -25.23 -4.29
N PRO A 245 3.02 -26.25 -3.40
CA PRO A 245 3.62 -26.07 -2.08
C PRO A 245 5.05 -25.58 -2.21
N THR A 246 5.59 -24.94 -1.14
CA THR A 246 6.99 -24.52 -1.14
C THR A 246 7.90 -25.74 -1.34
N ASP A 247 8.77 -25.65 -2.33
CA ASP A 247 9.68 -26.71 -2.75
C ASP A 247 11.07 -26.12 -3.03
N PRO A 248 12.16 -26.72 -2.50
CA PRO A 248 13.51 -26.16 -2.61
C PRO A 248 14.05 -26.09 -4.04
N VAL A 249 13.47 -26.84 -4.99
CA VAL A 249 13.89 -26.85 -6.41
C VAL A 249 12.92 -26.08 -7.29
N LYS A 250 11.61 -26.22 -7.05
CA LYS A 250 10.57 -25.65 -7.92
C LYS A 250 10.27 -24.19 -7.60
N THR A 251 10.13 -23.85 -6.32
CA THR A 251 9.83 -22.46 -5.89
C THR A 251 10.89 -21.46 -6.40
N PRO A 252 12.21 -21.74 -6.36
CA PRO A 252 13.21 -20.83 -6.89
C PRO A 252 13.05 -20.46 -8.37
N ARG A 253 12.41 -21.30 -9.20
CA ARG A 253 12.14 -20.98 -10.60
C ARG A 253 11.17 -19.81 -10.73
N VAL A 254 10.09 -19.84 -9.94
CA VAL A 254 9.12 -18.74 -9.91
C VAL A 254 9.73 -17.49 -9.29
N THR A 255 10.49 -17.67 -8.21
CA THR A 255 11.21 -16.55 -7.55
C THR A 255 12.13 -15.83 -8.54
N ALA A 256 12.92 -16.59 -9.33
CA ALA A 256 13.83 -16.01 -10.30
C ALA A 256 13.09 -15.23 -11.42
N MET A 257 11.97 -15.77 -11.90
CA MET A 257 11.13 -15.08 -12.89
C MET A 257 10.54 -13.78 -12.31
N LEU A 258 10.03 -13.81 -11.07
CA LEU A 258 9.51 -12.62 -10.41
C LEU A 258 10.57 -11.57 -10.09
N GLN A 259 11.80 -11.99 -9.76
CA GLN A 259 12.96 -11.10 -9.62
C GLN A 259 13.29 -10.38 -10.93
N ASP A 260 13.32 -11.10 -12.06
CA ASP A 260 13.52 -10.48 -13.38
C ASP A 260 12.39 -9.52 -13.72
N LEU A 261 11.13 -9.94 -13.57
CA LEU A 261 9.96 -9.11 -13.83
C LEU A 261 9.99 -7.82 -13.01
N ASN A 262 10.22 -7.91 -11.70
CA ASN A 262 10.20 -6.75 -10.81
C ASN A 262 11.43 -5.83 -11.05
N ALA A 263 12.60 -6.37 -11.35
CA ALA A 263 13.76 -5.57 -11.74
C ALA A 263 13.48 -4.75 -13.01
N ARG A 264 12.81 -5.36 -13.99
CA ARG A 264 12.41 -4.69 -15.24
C ARG A 264 11.30 -3.66 -15.00
N LEU A 265 10.33 -3.94 -14.12
CA LEU A 265 9.30 -2.96 -13.72
C LEU A 265 9.91 -1.75 -13.00
N GLU A 266 10.88 -1.97 -12.12
CA GLU A 266 11.60 -0.87 -11.45
C GLU A 266 12.37 -0.03 -12.47
N ALA A 267 13.07 -0.67 -13.41
CA ALA A 267 13.77 0.02 -14.48
C ALA A 267 12.81 0.84 -15.36
N LEU A 268 11.65 0.28 -15.71
CA LEU A 268 10.60 0.97 -16.45
C LEU A 268 10.04 2.17 -15.65
N ALA A 269 9.75 1.99 -14.37
CA ALA A 269 9.34 3.09 -13.50
C ALA A 269 10.34 4.25 -13.53
N LYS A 270 11.63 3.96 -13.34
CA LYS A 270 12.72 4.95 -13.44
C LYS A 270 12.80 5.61 -14.81
N GLN A 271 12.70 4.84 -15.90
CA GLN A 271 12.68 5.35 -17.27
C GLN A 271 11.52 6.33 -17.51
N LYS A 272 10.35 6.04 -16.95
CA LYS A 272 9.18 6.93 -17.02
C LYS A 272 9.22 8.05 -15.99
N GLY A 273 10.32 8.25 -15.25
CA GLY A 273 10.46 9.27 -14.22
C GLY A 273 9.57 9.03 -13.00
N GLY A 274 9.13 7.80 -12.79
CA GLY A 274 8.31 7.35 -11.68
C GLY A 274 9.11 6.85 -10.47
N GLY A 275 8.37 6.52 -9.40
CA GLY A 275 8.84 5.78 -8.22
C GLY A 275 8.49 4.30 -8.32
N PHE A 276 9.06 3.51 -7.40
CA PHE A 276 8.80 2.08 -7.27
C PHE A 276 8.54 1.74 -5.81
N ALA A 277 7.51 0.94 -5.55
CA ALA A 277 7.18 0.41 -4.23
C ALA A 277 7.45 -1.10 -4.22
N ASP A 278 8.39 -1.53 -3.41
CA ASP A 278 8.79 -2.94 -3.33
C ASP A 278 7.95 -3.69 -2.30
N ILE A 279 6.91 -4.35 -2.76
CA ILE A 279 6.14 -5.31 -1.96
C ILE A 279 6.56 -6.76 -2.23
N PHE A 280 7.50 -6.99 -3.16
CA PHE A 280 8.01 -8.32 -3.48
C PHE A 280 8.93 -8.85 -2.38
N THR A 281 9.92 -8.04 -1.97
CA THR A 281 10.90 -8.43 -0.95
C THR A 281 10.24 -8.88 0.37
N PRO A 282 9.26 -8.18 0.94
CA PRO A 282 8.53 -8.65 2.12
C PRO A 282 7.88 -10.04 1.95
N THR A 283 7.46 -10.39 0.73
CA THR A 283 6.80 -11.68 0.49
C THR A 283 7.76 -12.87 0.47
N LEU A 284 9.05 -12.65 0.22
CA LEU A 284 10.03 -13.76 0.20
C LEU A 284 10.15 -14.45 1.56
N SER A 285 10.11 -13.70 2.66
CA SER A 285 10.17 -14.26 4.02
C SER A 285 8.95 -15.12 4.37
N LEU A 286 7.83 -14.94 3.67
CA LEU A 286 6.58 -15.68 3.88
C LEU A 286 6.53 -17.03 3.15
N LEU A 287 7.47 -17.32 2.25
CA LEU A 287 7.46 -18.60 1.52
C LEU A 287 7.53 -19.79 2.48
N ASP A 288 8.43 -19.74 3.46
CA ASP A 288 8.67 -20.79 4.43
C ASP A 288 8.20 -20.45 5.85
N SER A 289 7.62 -19.25 6.06
CA SER A 289 7.17 -18.82 7.38
C SER A 289 5.69 -19.10 7.61
N SER A 290 5.35 -19.52 8.81
CA SER A 290 3.97 -19.68 9.27
C SER A 290 3.33 -18.38 9.75
N SER A 291 4.09 -17.30 9.88
CA SER A 291 3.59 -15.98 10.29
C SER A 291 4.45 -14.84 9.74
N TYR A 292 3.91 -13.64 9.75
CA TYR A 292 4.63 -12.40 9.42
C TYR A 292 4.49 -11.40 10.57
N GLY A 293 5.61 -10.84 10.99
CA GLY A 293 5.66 -9.83 12.04
C GLY A 293 5.32 -8.43 11.52
N ILE A 294 4.30 -7.81 12.07
CA ILE A 294 4.00 -6.39 11.83
C ILE A 294 4.23 -5.63 13.13
N HIS A 295 5.25 -4.79 13.17
CA HIS A 295 5.71 -4.12 14.38
C HIS A 295 5.91 -5.08 15.58
N GLY A 296 6.30 -6.34 15.29
CA GLY A 296 6.56 -7.37 16.30
C GLY A 296 5.32 -8.16 16.75
N ILE A 297 4.14 -7.90 16.20
CA ILE A 297 2.97 -8.78 16.38
C ILE A 297 2.94 -9.78 15.23
N PRO A 298 2.99 -11.10 15.50
CA PRO A 298 2.91 -12.12 14.46
C PRO A 298 1.46 -12.29 13.98
N PHE A 299 1.28 -12.34 12.67
CA PHE A 299 0.02 -12.65 12.00
C PHE A 299 0.17 -13.95 11.24
N ALA A 300 -0.78 -14.87 11.42
CA ALA A 300 -0.69 -16.20 10.83
C ALA A 300 -0.72 -16.17 9.30
N ASN A 301 0.25 -16.84 8.65
CA ASN A 301 0.32 -17.00 7.20
C ASN A 301 -0.64 -18.09 6.72
N SER A 302 -1.91 -17.94 7.06
CA SER A 302 -3.01 -18.83 6.65
C SER A 302 -4.27 -18.01 6.49
N GLY A 303 -5.31 -18.62 5.90
CA GLY A 303 -6.62 -18.01 5.74
C GLY A 303 -7.59 -18.47 6.81
N THR A 304 -8.56 -17.62 7.13
CA THR A 304 -9.66 -17.90 8.04
C THR A 304 -10.92 -17.19 7.63
N ALA A 305 -11.97 -17.27 8.45
CA ALA A 305 -13.24 -16.57 8.18
C ALA A 305 -13.01 -15.06 7.97
N THR A 306 -13.75 -14.48 7.03
CA THR A 306 -13.68 -13.04 6.74
C THR A 306 -13.93 -12.23 8.02
N GLY A 307 -13.04 -11.28 8.30
CA GLY A 307 -13.11 -10.42 9.49
C GLY A 307 -12.20 -10.82 10.63
N ASP A 308 -11.58 -12.00 10.61
CA ASP A 308 -10.53 -12.34 11.56
C ASP A 308 -9.20 -11.70 11.11
N LEU A 309 -8.81 -10.65 11.81
CA LEU A 309 -7.65 -9.83 11.46
C LEU A 309 -6.31 -10.38 12.01
N ASP A 310 -6.30 -11.57 12.63
CA ASP A 310 -5.08 -12.23 13.09
C ASP A 310 -4.42 -13.08 11.99
N TYR A 311 -5.08 -13.22 10.85
CA TYR A 311 -4.62 -13.99 9.70
C TYR A 311 -4.32 -13.07 8.51
N LEU A 312 -3.28 -13.41 7.73
CA LEU A 312 -2.82 -12.60 6.59
C LEU A 312 -3.75 -12.65 5.37
N TRP A 313 -4.60 -13.69 5.28
CA TRP A 313 -5.38 -13.95 4.08
C TRP A 313 -6.88 -13.96 4.37
N LEU A 314 -7.64 -13.37 3.45
CA LEU A 314 -9.09 -13.48 3.43
C LEU A 314 -9.49 -14.88 2.98
N ASN A 315 -10.48 -15.46 3.67
CA ASN A 315 -11.06 -16.77 3.36
C ASN A 315 -12.58 -16.67 3.24
N GLY A 316 -13.18 -17.73 2.73
CA GLY A 316 -14.63 -17.86 2.58
C GLY A 316 -15.13 -17.37 1.21
N GLU A 317 -16.27 -16.71 1.21
CA GLU A 317 -16.97 -16.26 -0.02
C GLU A 317 -16.14 -15.23 -0.82
N PHE A 318 -15.14 -14.60 -0.17
CA PHE A 318 -14.30 -13.60 -0.78
C PHE A 318 -12.95 -14.17 -1.18
N SER A 319 -12.80 -14.63 -2.42
CA SER A 319 -11.54 -15.11 -3.03
C SER A 319 -10.69 -15.97 -2.14
N ALA A 320 -11.24 -17.10 -1.79
CA ALA A 320 -10.66 -18.12 -0.93
C ALA A 320 -9.12 -18.08 -0.90
N ASN A 321 -8.55 -17.54 0.18
CA ASN A 321 -7.13 -17.65 0.50
C ASN A 321 -6.14 -17.04 -0.52
N PHE A 322 -6.58 -16.15 -1.40
CA PHE A 322 -5.71 -15.48 -2.38
C PHE A 322 -5.52 -13.98 -2.10
N HIS A 323 -6.55 -13.30 -1.60
CA HIS A 323 -6.45 -11.87 -1.27
C HIS A 323 -5.86 -11.64 0.13
N PRO A 324 -4.93 -10.68 0.27
CA PRO A 324 -4.39 -10.30 1.57
C PRO A 324 -5.46 -9.63 2.44
N ASN A 325 -5.46 -9.96 3.73
CA ASN A 325 -6.32 -9.33 4.72
C ASN A 325 -5.83 -7.91 5.06
N THR A 326 -6.60 -7.17 5.82
CA THR A 326 -6.31 -5.77 6.18
C THR A 326 -4.92 -5.58 6.79
N ASN A 327 -4.44 -6.50 7.63
CA ASN A 327 -3.12 -6.44 8.23
C ASN A 327 -2.00 -6.43 7.16
N ALA A 328 -2.05 -7.33 6.18
CA ALA A 328 -1.09 -7.35 5.07
C ALA A 328 -1.27 -6.13 4.13
N GLN A 329 -2.51 -5.66 3.93
CA GLN A 329 -2.81 -4.45 3.16
C GLN A 329 -2.23 -3.17 3.81
N LEU A 330 -2.09 -3.13 5.13
CA LEU A 330 -1.43 -2.01 5.83
C LEU A 330 0.07 -1.98 5.56
N VAL A 331 0.71 -3.14 5.39
CA VAL A 331 2.12 -3.21 4.95
C VAL A 331 2.25 -2.65 3.54
N ILE A 332 1.38 -3.08 2.61
CA ILE A 332 1.34 -2.55 1.24
C ILE A 332 1.14 -1.02 1.25
N ALA A 333 0.24 -0.50 2.09
CA ALA A 333 0.00 0.93 2.24
C ALA A 333 1.28 1.70 2.62
N ASN A 334 2.06 1.18 3.57
CA ASN A 334 3.32 1.80 3.97
C ASN A 334 4.40 1.73 2.89
N GLU A 335 4.50 0.64 2.13
CA GLU A 335 5.43 0.56 1.00
C GLU A 335 5.08 1.55 -0.12
N ILE A 336 3.78 1.77 -0.38
CA ILE A 336 3.32 2.79 -1.32
C ILE A 336 3.69 4.20 -0.85
N ILE A 337 3.47 4.54 0.44
CA ILE A 337 3.90 5.81 1.01
C ILE A 337 5.42 5.96 0.89
N ARG A 338 6.18 4.92 1.23
CA ARG A 338 7.65 4.91 1.12
C ARG A 338 8.11 5.17 -0.32
N GLY A 339 7.48 4.52 -1.30
CA GLY A 339 7.78 4.72 -2.71
C GLY A 339 7.60 6.16 -3.17
N PHE A 340 6.50 6.82 -2.76
CA PHE A 340 6.26 8.25 -3.04
C PHE A 340 7.28 9.13 -2.33
N ASN A 341 7.54 8.91 -1.05
CA ASN A 341 8.51 9.69 -0.28
C ASN A 341 9.91 9.59 -0.88
N LYS A 342 10.35 8.36 -1.23
CA LYS A 342 11.68 8.11 -1.81
C LYS A 342 11.87 8.83 -3.15
N ARG A 343 10.85 8.82 -4.00
CA ARG A 343 10.95 9.37 -5.35
C ARG A 343 10.67 10.86 -5.42
N TYR A 344 9.65 11.35 -4.68
CA TYR A 344 9.11 12.69 -4.84
C TYR A 344 9.29 13.57 -3.60
N GLN A 345 9.84 13.02 -2.52
CA GLN A 345 10.01 13.73 -1.24
C GLN A 345 8.70 14.34 -0.73
N THR A 346 7.60 13.57 -0.87
CA THR A 346 6.24 14.06 -0.58
C THR A 346 6.02 14.37 0.89
N GLY A 347 6.83 13.83 1.80
CA GLY A 347 6.70 14.05 3.23
C GLY A 347 5.42 13.44 3.82
N ILE A 348 4.89 12.36 3.23
CA ILE A 348 3.72 11.67 3.74
C ILE A 348 4.16 10.78 4.90
N ALA A 349 3.57 10.98 6.09
CA ALA A 349 3.88 10.13 7.24
C ALA A 349 3.44 8.67 6.98
N PRO A 350 4.31 7.66 7.15
CA PRO A 350 3.90 6.26 7.18
C PRO A 350 2.86 6.03 8.27
N LEU A 351 2.04 4.99 8.13
CA LEU A 351 1.13 4.54 9.17
C LEU A 351 1.96 4.05 10.36
N SER A 352 1.73 4.63 11.53
CA SER A 352 2.39 4.24 12.77
C SER A 352 1.86 2.90 13.31
N ALA A 353 2.61 2.26 14.20
CA ALA A 353 2.17 1.05 14.90
C ALA A 353 0.80 1.27 15.62
N THR A 354 0.57 2.44 16.19
CA THR A 354 -0.73 2.78 16.81
C THR A 354 -1.85 2.84 15.79
N GLU A 355 -1.62 3.45 14.62
CA GLU A 355 -2.62 3.52 13.56
C GLU A 355 -2.91 2.14 12.96
N MET A 356 -1.87 1.35 12.68
CA MET A 356 -2.02 0.02 12.09
C MET A 356 -2.62 -0.97 13.09
N LEU A 357 -1.91 -1.19 14.20
CA LEU A 357 -2.26 -2.25 15.15
C LEU A 357 -3.42 -1.84 16.05
N GLY A 358 -3.41 -0.62 16.60
CA GLY A 358 -4.44 -0.16 17.53
C GLY A 358 -5.72 0.26 16.81
N ASN A 359 -5.64 1.28 15.97
CA ASN A 359 -6.83 1.89 15.40
C ASN A 359 -7.50 1.01 14.33
N ARG A 360 -6.70 0.32 13.52
CA ARG A 360 -7.23 -0.51 12.44
C ARG A 360 -7.46 -1.97 12.85
N LEU A 361 -6.51 -2.59 13.56
CA LEU A 361 -6.56 -4.02 13.90
C LEU A 361 -7.04 -4.31 15.34
N GLY A 362 -7.34 -3.27 16.12
CA GLY A 362 -7.93 -3.41 17.46
C GLY A 362 -7.00 -3.99 18.53
N LYS A 363 -5.68 -3.98 18.31
CA LYS A 363 -4.70 -4.45 19.30
C LYS A 363 -4.61 -3.47 20.47
N SER A 364 -4.51 -3.99 21.68
CA SER A 364 -4.40 -3.18 22.89
C SER A 364 -3.07 -2.43 22.98
N ALA A 365 -3.03 -1.33 23.72
CA ALA A 365 -1.80 -0.56 23.96
C ALA A 365 -0.67 -1.42 24.57
N VAL A 366 -1.03 -2.39 25.43
CA VAL A 366 -0.05 -3.33 26.04
C VAL A 366 0.56 -4.28 25.00
N GLN A 367 -0.23 -4.74 24.02
CA GLN A 367 0.28 -5.56 22.93
C GLN A 367 1.21 -4.76 22.02
N ILE A 368 0.91 -3.49 21.77
CA ILE A 368 1.73 -2.61 20.92
C ILE A 368 3.04 -2.21 21.65
N ASP A 369 2.96 -1.89 22.95
CA ASP A 369 4.11 -1.53 23.77
C ASP A 369 4.78 -2.78 24.40
N MET A 370 5.19 -3.71 23.54
CA MET A 370 5.85 -4.94 23.96
C MET A 370 7.34 -4.75 24.29
N SER A 371 7.90 -5.70 25.06
CA SER A 371 9.34 -5.75 25.32
C SER A 371 10.14 -6.07 24.05
N PHE A 372 11.44 -5.72 24.03
CA PHE A 372 12.34 -6.07 22.94
C PHE A 372 12.34 -7.59 22.65
N ALA A 373 12.39 -8.43 23.66
CA ALA A 373 12.39 -9.88 23.49
C ALA A 373 11.10 -10.39 22.83
N ASN A 374 9.93 -9.84 23.20
CA ASN A 374 8.66 -10.20 22.57
C ASN A 374 8.59 -9.71 21.12
N TRP A 375 9.13 -8.51 20.86
CA TRP A 375 9.21 -7.95 19.52
C TRP A 375 10.07 -8.81 18.60
N MET A 376 11.26 -9.25 19.04
CA MET A 376 12.12 -10.16 18.29
C MET A 376 11.42 -11.50 18.05
N THR A 377 10.71 -12.02 19.04
CA THR A 377 9.92 -13.26 18.91
C THR A 377 8.84 -13.12 17.84
N GLY A 378 8.17 -11.96 17.76
CA GLY A 378 7.15 -11.67 16.76
C GLY A 378 7.67 -11.67 15.31
N PHE A 379 8.98 -11.44 15.14
CA PHE A 379 9.67 -11.54 13.84
C PHE A 379 10.35 -12.91 13.62
N GLY A 380 10.15 -13.87 14.52
CA GLY A 380 10.80 -15.18 14.42
C GLY A 380 12.29 -15.18 14.81
N LEU A 381 12.78 -14.12 15.44
CA LEU A 381 14.18 -13.91 15.81
C LEU A 381 14.44 -14.17 17.32
N SER A 382 13.69 -15.09 17.93
CA SER A 382 13.83 -15.44 19.34
C SER A 382 15.27 -15.80 19.70
N GLY A 383 15.77 -15.23 20.82
CA GLY A 383 17.12 -15.49 21.33
C GLY A 383 18.22 -14.64 20.68
N GLN A 384 17.92 -13.86 19.66
CA GLN A 384 18.87 -12.88 19.13
C GLN A 384 18.89 -11.64 20.03
N GLY A 385 20.09 -11.07 20.23
CA GLY A 385 20.29 -9.92 21.09
C GLY A 385 20.21 -8.59 20.36
N GLU A 386 20.25 -7.49 21.12
CA GLU A 386 20.19 -6.12 20.60
C GLU A 386 21.27 -5.76 19.57
N ASN A 387 22.38 -6.50 19.56
CA ASN A 387 23.50 -6.29 18.64
C ASN A 387 23.43 -7.14 17.37
N SER A 388 22.38 -7.97 17.20
CA SER A 388 22.16 -8.72 15.95
C SER A 388 21.78 -7.78 14.81
N ASP A 389 22.05 -8.20 13.59
CA ASP A 389 21.71 -7.54 12.33
C ASP A 389 21.28 -8.68 11.40
N ALA A 390 19.98 -9.00 11.44
CA ALA A 390 19.47 -10.23 10.84
C ALA A 390 19.23 -10.10 9.33
N ASP A 391 18.97 -8.89 8.82
CA ASP A 391 18.77 -8.62 7.41
C ASP A 391 20.02 -8.05 6.71
N GLY A 392 21.06 -7.69 7.50
CA GLY A 392 22.35 -7.27 6.98
C GLY A 392 22.39 -5.83 6.45
N ASP A 393 21.46 -4.97 6.85
CA ASP A 393 21.38 -3.59 6.37
C ASP A 393 22.30 -2.60 7.15
N GLY A 394 22.94 -3.11 8.21
CA GLY A 394 23.88 -2.36 9.05
C GLY A 394 23.24 -1.69 10.26
N ILE A 395 21.91 -1.78 10.44
CA ILE A 395 21.21 -1.33 11.64
C ILE A 395 21.06 -2.53 12.59
N LYS A 396 21.38 -2.32 13.84
CA LYS A 396 21.27 -3.39 14.84
C LYS A 396 19.85 -3.46 15.40
N ALA A 397 19.40 -4.66 15.74
CA ALA A 397 18.04 -4.95 16.21
C ALA A 397 17.58 -4.04 17.38
N GLY A 398 18.48 -3.68 18.31
CA GLY A 398 18.15 -2.71 19.37
C GLY A 398 17.86 -1.30 18.86
N ALA A 399 18.56 -0.87 17.81
CA ALA A 399 18.31 0.40 17.14
C ALA A 399 17.03 0.34 16.30
N GLU A 400 16.81 -0.75 15.56
CA GLU A 400 15.57 -0.98 14.79
C GLU A 400 14.34 -0.97 15.70
N PHE A 401 14.41 -1.64 16.85
CA PHE A 401 13.35 -1.60 17.86
C PHE A 401 13.01 -0.17 18.27
N ALA A 402 14.02 0.67 18.56
CA ALA A 402 13.81 2.05 18.96
C ALA A 402 13.34 2.96 17.82
N LEU A 403 13.73 2.65 16.60
CA LEU A 403 13.33 3.35 15.37
C LEU A 403 11.95 2.90 14.85
N GLY A 404 11.50 1.69 15.22
CA GLY A 404 10.27 1.09 14.69
C GLY A 404 10.45 0.50 13.30
N LEU A 405 11.68 0.14 12.94
CA LEU A 405 12.06 -0.54 11.70
C LEU A 405 11.74 -2.03 11.77
N ASN A 406 11.99 -2.76 10.68
CA ASN A 406 11.72 -4.18 10.59
C ASN A 406 13.04 -4.97 10.56
N PRO A 407 13.38 -5.78 11.57
CA PRO A 407 14.67 -6.48 11.68
C PRO A 407 14.85 -7.65 10.70
N THR A 408 13.92 -7.83 9.77
CA THR A 408 13.98 -8.86 8.73
C THR A 408 13.95 -8.29 7.31
N LEU A 409 13.93 -6.97 7.18
CA LEU A 409 13.86 -6.27 5.89
C LEU A 409 14.89 -5.13 5.84
N PRO A 410 15.78 -5.10 4.84
CA PRO A 410 16.76 -4.01 4.72
C PRO A 410 16.04 -2.68 4.51
N ASP A 411 15.91 -1.90 5.56
CA ASP A 411 15.15 -0.65 5.57
C ASP A 411 15.92 0.56 6.15
N ALA A 412 17.27 0.48 6.15
CA ALA A 412 18.18 1.56 6.53
C ALA A 412 17.94 2.85 5.74
N ASP A 413 17.35 2.79 4.58
CA ASP A 413 17.02 3.95 3.74
C ASP A 413 15.95 4.87 4.36
N GLN A 414 15.26 4.43 5.42
CA GLN A 414 14.37 5.27 6.21
C GLN A 414 15.11 6.28 7.10
N ILE A 415 16.44 6.14 7.27
CA ILE A 415 17.29 7.09 7.96
C ILE A 415 18.07 7.90 6.90
N ALA A 416 17.77 9.18 6.81
CA ALA A 416 18.38 10.05 5.82
C ALA A 416 19.23 11.15 6.45
N SER A 417 20.43 11.37 5.93
CA SER A 417 21.23 12.52 6.25
C SER A 417 21.36 13.47 5.06
N THR A 418 21.09 14.74 5.25
CA THR A 418 21.18 15.75 4.20
C THR A 418 21.82 17.03 4.67
N ARG A 419 22.36 17.82 3.72
CA ARG A 419 22.72 19.21 3.96
C ARG A 419 21.52 20.10 3.58
N VAL A 420 21.11 20.96 4.50
CA VAL A 420 19.98 21.89 4.30
C VAL A 420 20.45 23.35 4.44
N SER A 421 19.58 24.28 4.11
CA SER A 421 19.85 25.73 4.22
C SER A 421 21.13 26.18 3.50
N GLY A 422 21.27 25.81 2.20
CA GLY A 422 22.43 26.18 1.40
C GLY A 422 23.76 25.57 1.88
N GLY A 423 23.68 24.45 2.58
CA GLY A 423 24.86 23.74 3.11
C GLY A 423 25.34 24.23 4.47
N SER A 424 24.59 25.13 5.14
CA SER A 424 24.94 25.66 6.46
C SER A 424 24.48 24.79 7.63
N GLN A 425 23.67 23.77 7.36
CA GLN A 425 23.20 22.81 8.36
C GLN A 425 23.35 21.37 7.84
N LEU A 426 23.63 20.45 8.78
CA LEU A 426 23.50 19.01 8.57
C LEU A 426 22.23 18.55 9.30
N GLU A 427 21.36 17.84 8.60
CA GLU A 427 20.15 17.26 9.14
C GLU A 427 20.24 15.73 9.11
N LEU A 428 19.73 15.10 10.17
CA LEU A 428 19.47 13.67 10.24
C LEU A 428 17.97 13.48 10.46
N ALA A 429 17.29 12.89 9.49
CA ALA A 429 15.88 12.51 9.54
C ALA A 429 15.77 11.01 9.83
N TYR A 430 14.92 10.64 10.78
CA TYR A 430 14.77 9.25 11.22
C TYR A 430 13.36 8.98 11.77
N PRO A 431 12.81 7.76 11.59
CA PRO A 431 11.60 7.35 12.28
C PRO A 431 11.86 7.08 13.75
N LYS A 432 10.80 6.98 14.55
CA LYS A 432 10.85 6.57 15.95
C LYS A 432 9.65 5.71 16.26
N ARG A 433 9.86 4.62 16.99
CA ARG A 433 8.78 3.75 17.45
C ARG A 433 7.72 4.50 18.24
N LEU A 434 6.48 4.32 17.89
CA LEU A 434 5.31 4.86 18.59
C LEU A 434 4.37 3.71 19.00
N PRO A 435 3.78 3.75 20.21
CA PRO A 435 3.96 4.79 21.20
C PRO A 435 5.39 4.87 21.71
N SER A 436 5.82 6.09 22.09
CA SER A 436 7.11 6.32 22.73
C SER A 436 7.10 5.65 24.10
N SER A 437 7.68 4.47 24.20
CA SER A 437 7.64 3.68 25.42
C SER A 437 8.80 4.03 26.37
N THR A 438 8.66 3.63 27.63
CA THR A 438 9.76 3.66 28.59
C THR A 438 10.79 2.54 28.35
N ARG A 439 10.59 1.72 27.31
CA ARG A 439 11.40 0.54 27.02
C ARG A 439 12.69 0.83 26.29
N PHE A 440 12.86 2.06 25.83
CA PHE A 440 14.10 2.50 25.19
C PHE A 440 14.28 4.00 25.30
N THR A 441 15.54 4.45 25.17
CA THR A 441 15.87 5.84 24.86
C THR A 441 16.44 5.90 23.44
N LEU A 442 16.02 6.91 22.68
CA LEU A 442 16.59 7.25 21.37
C LEU A 442 16.94 8.71 21.36
N GLN A 443 18.20 9.02 21.16
CA GLN A 443 18.68 10.39 21.13
C GLN A 443 19.63 10.64 19.96
N ALA A 444 19.54 11.82 19.38
CA ALA A 444 20.51 12.29 18.41
C ALA A 444 21.66 12.99 19.11
N THR A 445 22.88 12.64 18.71
CA THR A 445 24.12 13.21 19.23
C THR A 445 24.98 13.76 18.10
N SER A 446 25.84 14.71 18.39
CA SER A 446 26.72 15.34 17.41
C SER A 446 28.13 15.49 17.90
N SER A 447 29.06 15.52 16.95
CA SER A 447 30.49 15.81 17.23
C SER A 447 31.09 16.61 16.07
N THR A 448 32.17 17.33 16.37
CA THR A 448 33.00 18.02 15.36
C THR A 448 34.07 17.12 14.74
N GLY A 449 34.29 15.91 15.29
CA GLY A 449 35.22 14.92 14.77
C GLY A 449 34.88 13.52 15.23
N LEU A 450 35.26 12.50 14.46
CA LEU A 450 34.98 11.10 14.79
C LEU A 450 35.65 10.63 16.10
N ALA A 451 36.76 11.21 16.44
CA ALA A 451 37.49 10.92 17.68
C ALA A 451 37.09 11.82 18.87
N ALA A 452 36.29 12.86 18.60
CA ALA A 452 35.79 13.76 19.64
C ALA A 452 34.54 13.19 20.31
N PRO A 453 34.25 13.53 21.57
CA PRO A 453 33.01 13.08 22.21
C PRO A 453 31.78 13.51 21.47
N PHE A 454 30.79 12.59 21.37
CA PHE A 454 29.47 12.92 20.89
C PHE A 454 28.63 13.46 22.04
N THR A 455 27.97 14.58 21.81
CA THR A 455 27.12 15.23 22.81
C THR A 455 25.70 15.31 22.30
N ARG A 456 24.74 15.29 23.22
CA ARG A 456 23.30 15.39 22.87
C ARG A 456 23.03 16.71 22.15
N ILE A 457 22.23 16.62 21.07
CA ILE A 457 21.84 17.78 20.29
C ILE A 457 20.86 18.67 21.08
N ALA A 458 21.09 19.97 21.04
CA ALA A 458 20.17 20.98 21.53
C ALA A 458 19.94 22.02 20.40
N PRO A 459 18.68 22.40 20.09
CA PRO A 459 17.44 21.94 20.72
C PRO A 459 17.12 20.46 20.39
N ALA A 460 16.18 19.86 21.13
CA ALA A 460 15.74 18.49 20.86
C ALA A 460 15.18 18.34 19.44
N PRO A 461 15.33 17.14 18.82
CA PRO A 461 14.79 16.88 17.48
C PRO A 461 13.29 17.16 17.39
N THR A 462 12.87 17.74 16.27
CA THR A 462 11.46 18.07 15.99
C THR A 462 10.85 17.02 15.05
N ILE A 463 9.56 16.75 15.20
CA ILE A 463 8.83 15.88 14.28
C ILE A 463 8.29 16.70 13.11
N GLY A 464 8.51 16.22 11.87
CA GLY A 464 7.96 16.78 10.66
C GLY A 464 6.56 16.25 10.34
N SER A 465 5.91 16.83 9.34
CA SER A 465 4.61 16.35 8.82
C SER A 465 4.68 14.94 8.23
N ASP A 466 5.86 14.52 7.79
CA ASP A 466 6.19 13.18 7.31
C ASP A 466 6.39 12.15 8.42
N GLY A 467 6.15 12.52 9.69
CA GLY A 467 6.32 11.63 10.84
C GLY A 467 7.79 11.38 11.24
N LEU A 468 8.77 11.92 10.51
CA LEU A 468 10.17 11.77 10.84
C LEU A 468 10.64 12.79 11.86
N TYR A 469 11.48 12.35 12.80
CA TYR A 469 12.22 13.23 13.70
C TYR A 469 13.42 13.81 12.98
N ARG A 470 13.68 15.10 13.20
CA ARG A 470 14.79 15.82 12.58
C ARG A 470 15.72 16.41 13.62
N ALA A 471 16.96 15.93 13.61
CA ALA A 471 18.07 16.49 14.36
C ALA A 471 18.92 17.37 13.44
N ARG A 472 19.18 18.62 13.83
CA ARG A 472 19.94 19.57 13.01
C ARG A 472 21.11 20.12 13.78
N ILE A 473 22.24 20.26 13.10
CA ILE A 473 23.39 20.97 13.62
C ILE A 473 23.90 22.01 12.60
N PRO A 474 24.34 23.19 13.04
CA PRO A 474 25.04 24.12 12.16
C PRO A 474 26.37 23.54 11.70
N VAL A 475 26.72 23.74 10.45
CA VAL A 475 28.07 23.46 9.92
C VAL A 475 28.55 24.66 9.14
N THR A 476 29.82 25.07 9.40
CA THR A 476 30.41 26.13 8.61
C THR A 476 30.63 25.70 7.17
N PRO A 477 30.58 26.61 6.17
CA PRO A 477 30.90 26.28 4.79
C PRO A 477 32.28 25.63 4.70
N GLY A 478 32.38 24.43 4.12
CA GLY A 478 33.60 23.64 4.08
C GLY A 478 33.94 22.88 5.38
N GLY A 479 33.20 23.13 6.46
CA GLY A 479 33.38 22.46 7.76
C GLY A 479 32.82 21.03 7.76
N ARG A 480 33.22 20.26 8.77
CA ARG A 480 32.75 18.90 9.05
C ARG A 480 31.87 18.90 10.29
N GLY A 481 30.83 18.12 10.29
CA GLY A 481 30.02 17.81 11.44
C GLY A 481 29.57 16.34 11.32
N PHE A 482 29.38 15.70 12.46
CA PHE A 482 28.97 14.31 12.54
C PHE A 482 27.69 14.23 13.36
N LEU A 483 26.71 13.48 12.85
CA LEU A 483 25.46 13.16 13.51
C LEU A 483 25.40 11.67 13.76
N ARG A 484 24.89 11.26 14.91
CA ARG A 484 24.70 9.86 15.29
C ARG A 484 23.41 9.70 16.07
N LEU A 485 22.73 8.57 15.84
CA LEU A 485 21.65 8.10 16.71
C LEU A 485 22.23 7.13 17.72
N GLU A 486 21.83 7.30 18.96
CA GLU A 486 22.14 6.39 20.07
C GLU A 486 20.84 5.85 20.64
N SER A 487 20.71 4.53 20.66
CA SER A 487 19.61 3.84 21.32
C SER A 487 20.12 3.06 22.52
N THR A 488 19.31 3.03 23.57
CA THR A 488 19.56 2.20 24.75
C THR A 488 18.25 1.57 25.14
N LEU A 489 18.22 0.25 25.25
CA LEU A 489 17.04 -0.47 25.73
C LEU A 489 16.91 -0.29 27.24
N ALA A 490 15.69 -0.14 27.72
CA ALA A 490 15.41 -0.22 29.15
C ALA A 490 15.41 -1.71 29.56
N PRO A 491 15.91 -2.02 30.77
CA PRO A 491 15.95 -3.38 31.29
C PRO A 491 14.58 -4.05 31.34
#